data_250bec6dd11bc2155b3f5b9faff4b818
#
_entry.id   250bec6dd11bc2155b3f5b9faff4b818
#
_cell.length_a   1.000
_cell.length_b   1.000
_cell.length_c   1.000
_cell.angle_alpha   90.00
_cell.angle_beta   90.00
_cell.angle_gamma   90.00
#
_symmetry.space_group_name_H-M   'P 1'
#
loop_
_entity.id
_entity.type
_entity.pdbx_description
1 polymer ?
#
loop_
_entity_poly.entity_id
_entity_poly.type
_entity_poly.pdbx_seq_one_letter_code
_entity_poly.pdbx_strand_id
1 'polypeptide(L)'
;MAKNIVVVGTQWGDEGKGKIVDWLTDNAGGVVRFQGGHNAGHTLVIGEKEYKLNLVPSGIVRDGVHCYIGNGVVLDIHHLLSEIATLEADGLKVRGRLTISPGCPVILPYHAALDRAREAKRCSDTKIGTTGKGIGPTYEDKVARRALRVYDLFHPETLSAKLTELLDYHNFVLTQYLGAEPLDHAAILAQALADAEQIKPLVGDVSAALYAANKAGQNLLFEGAQGTLLDIDHGTYPFVTSSNCVAGQAAAGSGVGPGMLQYILGITKAYTTRVGGGPFPSELDIETEGTPGYQLSTVGREFGTVTGRKRRCGWFDAAALRRSAMINGLTGLCITKLDVLDGIQELKICTGYKLDGKTLDLLPLGADDVARCEPIYESMPGWSETTFGAKRWEDLPPAAQKYLERLEKLTGVPVAIVSTGPERDETIVRVHPFA
;
A
#
# COMPACT_ATOMS: atom_id res chain seq x y z
N MET A 1 -19.76 -20.53 4.35
CA MET A 1 -18.28 -20.71 4.20
C MET A 1 -17.65 -19.33 4.39
N ALA A 2 -16.48 -19.25 5.00
CA ALA A 2 -15.74 -17.99 5.11
C ALA A 2 -15.52 -17.39 3.73
N LYS A 3 -15.62 -16.07 3.62
CA LYS A 3 -15.27 -15.31 2.40
C LYS A 3 -14.12 -14.38 2.73
N ASN A 4 -12.99 -14.58 2.07
CA ASN A 4 -11.78 -13.81 2.32
C ASN A 4 -11.57 -12.78 1.21
N ILE A 5 -11.22 -11.56 1.60
CA ILE A 5 -11.07 -10.44 0.69
C ILE A 5 -9.62 -9.95 0.72
N VAL A 6 -9.05 -9.72 -0.44
CA VAL A 6 -7.77 -9.00 -0.59
C VAL A 6 -8.05 -7.59 -1.09
N VAL A 7 -7.57 -6.60 -0.36
CA VAL A 7 -7.63 -5.19 -0.76
C VAL A 7 -6.28 -4.75 -1.27
N VAL A 8 -6.21 -4.35 -2.53
CA VAL A 8 -4.98 -3.88 -3.19
C VAL A 8 -5.17 -2.49 -3.80
N GLY A 9 -4.12 -1.67 -3.80
CA GLY A 9 -4.07 -0.47 -4.61
C GLY A 9 -3.80 -0.83 -6.07
N THR A 10 -4.45 -0.18 -7.00
CA THR A 10 -4.33 -0.50 -8.43
C THR A 10 -3.44 0.47 -9.21
N GLN A 11 -3.07 1.58 -8.59
CA GLN A 11 -2.28 2.67 -9.17
C GLN A 11 -0.90 2.75 -8.50
N TRP A 12 -0.36 3.96 -8.29
CA TRP A 12 0.92 4.20 -7.61
C TRP A 12 0.78 4.45 -6.10
N GLY A 13 -0.15 3.79 -5.42
CA GLY A 13 -0.40 3.98 -3.99
C GLY A 13 -1.28 5.21 -3.69
N ASP A 14 -1.55 5.40 -2.41
CA ASP A 14 -2.37 6.53 -1.89
C ASP A 14 -3.80 6.59 -2.47
N GLU A 15 -4.36 5.44 -2.88
CA GLU A 15 -5.71 5.34 -3.44
C GLU A 15 -6.83 5.49 -2.39
N GLY A 16 -6.49 5.66 -1.10
CA GLY A 16 -7.49 5.77 -0.04
C GLY A 16 -7.94 4.43 0.53
N LYS A 17 -7.07 3.43 0.52
CA LYS A 17 -7.34 2.07 1.03
C LYS A 17 -7.82 2.04 2.48
N GLY A 18 -7.26 2.90 3.36
CA GLY A 18 -7.54 2.87 4.80
C GLY A 18 -9.02 2.95 5.14
N LYS A 19 -9.76 3.93 4.57
CA LYS A 19 -11.21 4.08 4.75
C LYS A 19 -11.98 2.80 4.40
N ILE A 20 -11.64 2.19 3.26
CA ILE A 20 -12.35 1.01 2.75
C ILE A 20 -12.01 -0.24 3.56
N VAL A 21 -10.77 -0.39 3.99
CA VAL A 21 -10.37 -1.47 4.89
C VAL A 21 -11.11 -1.34 6.22
N ASP A 22 -11.16 -0.14 6.82
CA ASP A 22 -11.93 0.09 8.04
C ASP A 22 -13.42 -0.24 7.86
N TRP A 23 -14.01 0.20 6.75
CA TRP A 23 -15.42 -0.08 6.45
C TRP A 23 -15.68 -1.60 6.30
N LEU A 24 -14.81 -2.32 5.59
CA LEU A 24 -14.92 -3.78 5.41
C LEU A 24 -14.69 -4.56 6.71
N THR A 25 -13.94 -4.00 7.65
CA THR A 25 -13.57 -4.66 8.90
C THR A 25 -14.78 -5.02 9.76
N ASP A 26 -15.93 -4.34 9.63
CA ASP A 26 -17.17 -4.70 10.34
C ASP A 26 -17.66 -6.12 10.01
N ASN A 27 -17.27 -6.66 8.87
CA ASN A 27 -17.67 -8.00 8.41
C ASN A 27 -16.51 -9.01 8.47
N ALA A 28 -15.37 -8.62 9.07
CA ALA A 28 -14.18 -9.45 9.17
C ALA A 28 -13.88 -9.86 10.61
N GLY A 29 -13.58 -11.13 10.84
CA GLY A 29 -13.07 -11.62 12.12
C GLY A 29 -11.56 -11.41 12.29
N GLY A 30 -10.83 -11.16 11.18
CA GLY A 30 -9.41 -10.91 11.21
C GLY A 30 -8.91 -10.03 10.06
N VAL A 31 -7.90 -9.18 10.35
CA VAL A 31 -7.23 -8.32 9.37
C VAL A 31 -5.74 -8.64 9.30
N VAL A 32 -5.21 -8.80 8.09
CA VAL A 32 -3.87 -9.33 7.84
C VAL A 32 -3.05 -8.36 7.00
N ARG A 33 -1.92 -7.87 7.54
CA ARG A 33 -0.86 -7.22 6.74
C ARG A 33 0.08 -8.28 6.21
N PHE A 34 0.34 -8.26 4.90
CA PHE A 34 1.09 -9.34 4.24
C PHE A 34 2.35 -8.87 3.50
N GLN A 35 2.59 -7.56 3.39
CA GLN A 35 3.77 -7.00 2.72
C GLN A 35 4.05 -5.56 3.15
N GLY A 36 5.19 -5.01 2.69
CA GLY A 36 5.65 -3.67 3.04
C GLY A 36 6.24 -3.62 4.44
N GLY A 37 6.22 -2.45 5.02
CA GLY A 37 6.70 -2.18 6.39
C GLY A 37 6.09 -0.87 6.88
N HIS A 38 6.78 -0.18 7.76
CA HIS A 38 6.34 1.11 8.31
C HIS A 38 6.51 2.30 7.32
N ASN A 39 6.85 2.03 6.05
CA ASN A 39 6.77 3.00 4.95
C ASN A 39 5.33 3.22 4.47
N ALA A 40 4.41 2.33 4.77
CA ALA A 40 2.98 2.56 4.58
C ALA A 40 2.41 3.41 5.73
N GLY A 41 1.41 4.21 5.45
CA GLY A 41 0.67 4.97 6.45
C GLY A 41 -0.81 4.94 6.10
N HIS A 42 -1.64 4.44 7.02
CA HIS A 42 -3.09 4.49 6.91
C HIS A 42 -3.63 5.44 7.99
N THR A 43 -4.38 6.44 7.57
CA THR A 43 -5.11 7.31 8.49
C THR A 43 -6.56 6.84 8.54
N LEU A 44 -7.04 6.56 9.73
CA LEU A 44 -8.42 6.18 10.01
C LEU A 44 -9.06 7.27 10.87
N VAL A 45 -10.26 7.69 10.49
CA VAL A 45 -11.07 8.64 11.26
C VAL A 45 -12.23 7.88 11.88
N ILE A 46 -12.32 7.84 13.20
CA ILE A 46 -13.38 7.15 13.94
C ILE A 46 -13.99 8.13 14.95
N GLY A 47 -15.18 8.61 14.62
CA GLY A 47 -15.75 9.75 15.32
C GLY A 47 -14.86 10.98 15.17
N GLU A 48 -14.45 11.59 16.28
CA GLU A 48 -13.56 12.75 16.30
C GLU A 48 -12.06 12.40 16.39
N LYS A 49 -11.72 11.09 16.48
CA LYS A 49 -10.34 10.62 16.64
C LYS A 49 -9.72 10.20 15.31
N GLU A 50 -8.48 10.61 15.10
CA GLU A 50 -7.65 10.19 13.97
C GLU A 50 -6.56 9.22 14.45
N TYR A 51 -6.52 8.03 13.84
CA TYR A 51 -5.51 7.00 14.09
C TYR A 51 -4.58 6.88 12.87
N LYS A 52 -3.27 7.03 13.13
CA LYS A 52 -2.23 6.88 12.09
C LYS A 52 -1.54 5.54 12.29
N LEU A 53 -1.85 4.56 11.44
CA LEU A 53 -1.31 3.22 11.49
C LEU A 53 -0.25 3.02 10.42
N ASN A 54 0.86 2.38 10.79
CA ASN A 54 1.95 2.04 9.88
C ASN A 54 2.16 0.52 9.75
N LEU A 55 2.32 -0.18 10.86
CA LEU A 55 2.56 -1.62 10.93
C LEU A 55 1.35 -2.39 11.45
N VAL A 56 0.67 -1.85 12.44
CA VAL A 56 -0.51 -2.48 13.02
C VAL A 56 -1.63 -2.50 11.98
N PRO A 57 -2.27 -3.66 11.71
CA PRO A 57 -3.38 -3.73 10.77
C PRO A 57 -4.57 -2.88 11.19
N SER A 58 -5.28 -2.31 10.21
CA SER A 58 -6.40 -1.36 10.43
C SER A 58 -7.53 -1.93 11.30
N GLY A 59 -7.70 -3.25 11.34
CA GLY A 59 -8.70 -3.91 12.18
C GLY A 59 -8.54 -3.72 13.68
N ILE A 60 -7.37 -3.25 14.14
CA ILE A 60 -7.09 -3.08 15.58
C ILE A 60 -8.02 -2.08 16.26
N VAL A 61 -8.53 -1.11 15.51
CA VAL A 61 -9.45 -0.07 16.01
C VAL A 61 -10.87 -0.58 16.25
N ARG A 62 -11.17 -1.84 15.85
CA ARG A 62 -12.46 -2.50 16.05
C ARG A 62 -12.36 -3.56 17.12
N ASP A 63 -13.27 -3.51 18.09
CA ASP A 63 -13.34 -4.55 19.11
C ASP A 63 -13.69 -5.91 18.50
N GLY A 64 -13.09 -6.97 19.04
CA GLY A 64 -13.35 -8.35 18.61
C GLY A 64 -12.66 -8.78 17.32
N VAL A 65 -11.97 -7.87 16.60
CA VAL A 65 -11.19 -8.19 15.40
C VAL A 65 -9.77 -8.54 15.79
N HIS A 66 -9.26 -9.67 15.30
CA HIS A 66 -7.88 -10.07 15.49
C HIS A 66 -7.00 -9.57 14.35
N CYS A 67 -5.81 -9.10 14.65
CA CYS A 67 -4.87 -8.54 13.69
C CYS A 67 -3.64 -9.45 13.52
N TYR A 68 -3.18 -9.58 12.29
CA TYR A 68 -2.05 -10.45 11.96
C TYR A 68 -1.01 -9.70 11.13
N ILE A 69 0.26 -9.82 11.51
CA ILE A 69 1.40 -9.38 10.71
C ILE A 69 2.06 -10.63 10.11
N GLY A 70 1.88 -10.82 8.81
CA GLY A 70 2.38 -11.97 8.05
C GLY A 70 3.87 -11.87 7.73
N ASN A 71 4.48 -13.00 7.40
CA ASN A 71 5.91 -13.17 7.11
C ASN A 71 6.45 -12.32 5.93
N GLY A 72 5.56 -11.77 5.12
CA GLY A 72 5.93 -10.86 4.02
C GLY A 72 6.25 -9.43 4.46
N VAL A 73 5.88 -9.04 5.68
CA VAL A 73 6.16 -7.70 6.22
C VAL A 73 7.60 -7.64 6.73
N VAL A 74 8.32 -6.56 6.40
CA VAL A 74 9.59 -6.24 7.04
C VAL A 74 9.32 -5.37 8.26
N LEU A 75 9.77 -5.82 9.43
CA LEU A 75 9.29 -5.37 10.73
C LEU A 75 10.34 -4.53 11.47
N ASP A 76 10.05 -3.24 11.64
CA ASP A 76 10.75 -2.40 12.62
C ASP A 76 10.06 -2.57 13.96
N ILE A 77 10.70 -3.28 14.88
CA ILE A 77 10.10 -3.64 16.17
C ILE A 77 9.98 -2.42 17.08
N HIS A 78 10.97 -1.56 17.07
CA HIS A 78 10.95 -0.35 17.88
C HIS A 78 9.77 0.57 17.45
N HIS A 79 9.60 0.74 16.14
CA HIS A 79 8.46 1.49 15.60
C HIS A 79 7.12 0.82 15.93
N LEU A 80 7.02 -0.50 15.81
CA LEU A 80 5.81 -1.25 16.18
C LEU A 80 5.45 -1.08 17.67
N LEU A 81 6.42 -1.17 18.56
CA LEU A 81 6.21 -0.98 20.00
C LEU A 81 5.74 0.44 20.33
N SER A 82 6.31 1.45 19.66
CA SER A 82 5.87 2.84 19.79
C SER A 82 4.43 3.03 19.29
N GLU A 83 4.09 2.42 18.15
CA GLU A 83 2.73 2.45 17.61
C GLU A 83 1.72 1.76 18.55
N ILE A 84 2.06 0.59 19.10
CA ILE A 84 1.25 -0.12 20.09
C ILE A 84 1.04 0.76 21.33
N ALA A 85 2.10 1.36 21.87
CA ALA A 85 2.00 2.21 23.06
C ALA A 85 1.07 3.41 22.84
N THR A 86 1.12 4.04 21.64
CA THR A 86 0.24 5.14 21.28
C THR A 86 -1.22 4.68 21.24
N LEU A 87 -1.50 3.55 20.61
CA LEU A 87 -2.85 3.00 20.50
C LEU A 87 -3.42 2.58 21.86
N GLU A 88 -2.58 1.99 22.73
CA GLU A 88 -3.00 1.59 24.09
C GLU A 88 -3.23 2.81 24.99
N ALA A 89 -2.46 3.90 24.82
CA ALA A 89 -2.70 5.16 25.50
C ALA A 89 -4.03 5.80 25.10
N ASP A 90 -4.49 5.58 23.87
CA ASP A 90 -5.80 5.98 23.37
C ASP A 90 -6.95 5.06 23.80
N GLY A 91 -6.65 4.02 24.59
CA GLY A 91 -7.63 3.08 25.17
C GLY A 91 -7.92 1.85 24.31
N LEU A 92 -7.20 1.64 23.22
CA LEU A 92 -7.35 0.45 22.39
C LEU A 92 -6.64 -0.76 23.01
N LYS A 93 -7.27 -1.93 22.96
CA LYS A 93 -6.69 -3.20 23.42
C LYS A 93 -5.90 -3.81 22.26
N VAL A 94 -4.59 -3.58 22.20
CA VAL A 94 -3.73 -4.12 21.11
C VAL A 94 -3.18 -5.49 21.50
N ARG A 95 -2.55 -5.59 22.67
CA ARG A 95 -1.99 -6.84 23.18
C ARG A 95 -3.09 -7.87 23.42
N GLY A 96 -2.89 -9.10 22.92
CA GLY A 96 -3.93 -10.15 22.93
C GLY A 96 -4.82 -10.19 21.69
N ARG A 97 -4.75 -9.15 20.82
CA ARG A 97 -5.44 -9.14 19.51
C ARG A 97 -4.49 -8.96 18.33
N LEU A 98 -3.18 -8.93 18.56
CA LEU A 98 -2.15 -8.85 17.53
C LEU A 98 -1.29 -10.09 17.57
N THR A 99 -1.09 -10.74 16.40
CA THR A 99 -0.16 -11.86 16.24
C THR A 99 0.85 -11.54 15.13
N ILE A 100 2.13 -11.74 15.44
CA ILE A 100 3.25 -11.46 14.55
C ILE A 100 3.88 -12.77 14.11
N SER A 101 4.09 -12.94 12.80
CA SER A 101 4.77 -14.12 12.28
C SER A 101 6.25 -14.13 12.69
N PRO A 102 6.78 -15.27 13.22
CA PRO A 102 8.20 -15.43 13.47
C PRO A 102 9.05 -15.36 12.19
N GLY A 103 8.43 -15.49 11.02
CA GLY A 103 9.08 -15.39 9.72
C GLY A 103 9.31 -13.98 9.19
N CYS A 104 8.83 -12.92 9.86
CA CYS A 104 9.07 -11.54 9.45
C CYS A 104 10.56 -11.19 9.50
N PRO A 105 11.16 -10.66 8.42
CA PRO A 105 12.49 -10.06 8.48
C PRO A 105 12.47 -8.80 9.36
N VAL A 106 13.50 -8.62 10.18
CA VAL A 106 13.61 -7.49 11.10
C VAL A 106 14.40 -6.36 10.45
N ILE A 107 13.86 -5.16 10.49
CA ILE A 107 14.59 -3.94 10.14
C ILE A 107 15.50 -3.57 11.32
N LEU A 108 16.79 -3.50 11.07
CA LEU A 108 17.80 -3.11 12.04
C LEU A 108 18.43 -1.75 11.64
N PRO A 109 19.10 -1.04 12.55
CA PRO A 109 19.64 0.29 12.30
C PRO A 109 20.49 0.42 11.04
N TYR A 110 21.28 -0.62 10.67
CA TYR A 110 22.10 -0.61 9.47
C TYR A 110 21.28 -0.59 8.17
N HIS A 111 20.07 -1.14 8.16
CA HIS A 111 19.19 -1.06 6.99
C HIS A 111 18.78 0.38 6.68
N ALA A 112 18.40 1.13 7.71
CA ALA A 112 18.06 2.54 7.55
C ALA A 112 19.29 3.40 7.20
N ALA A 113 20.45 3.09 7.76
CA ALA A 113 21.71 3.74 7.41
C ALA A 113 22.07 3.52 5.93
N LEU A 114 21.99 2.27 5.45
CA LEU A 114 22.23 1.92 4.05
C LEU A 114 21.24 2.63 3.11
N ASP A 115 19.96 2.64 3.43
CA ASP A 115 18.91 3.27 2.63
C ASP A 115 19.22 4.77 2.43
N ARG A 116 19.48 5.49 3.52
CA ARG A 116 19.83 6.92 3.49
C ARG A 116 21.15 7.19 2.75
N ALA A 117 22.19 6.41 3.01
CA ALA A 117 23.49 6.61 2.40
C ALA A 117 23.47 6.32 0.88
N ARG A 118 22.77 5.27 0.45
CA ARG A 118 22.57 4.94 -0.97
C ARG A 118 21.81 6.05 -1.70
N GLU A 119 20.73 6.56 -1.11
CA GLU A 119 19.93 7.63 -1.71
C GLU A 119 20.68 8.96 -1.76
N ALA A 120 21.50 9.26 -0.74
CA ALA A 120 22.35 10.45 -0.72
C ALA A 120 23.44 10.43 -1.80
N LYS A 121 23.99 9.25 -2.12
CA LYS A 121 25.05 9.06 -3.13
C LYS A 121 24.51 9.16 -4.57
N ARG A 122 23.20 9.01 -4.79
CA ARG A 122 22.59 9.11 -6.12
C ARG A 122 22.49 10.56 -6.59
N CYS A 123 22.70 10.79 -7.90
CA CYS A 123 22.40 12.08 -8.52
C CYS A 123 20.87 12.30 -8.61
N SER A 124 20.46 13.55 -8.82
CA SER A 124 19.03 13.96 -8.85
C SER A 124 18.15 13.04 -9.71
N ASP A 125 18.63 12.70 -10.89
CA ASP A 125 17.86 12.00 -11.92
C ASP A 125 17.72 10.48 -11.67
N THR A 126 18.59 9.93 -10.81
CA THR A 126 18.57 8.50 -10.44
C THR A 126 18.02 8.24 -9.05
N LYS A 127 17.63 9.29 -8.31
CA LYS A 127 16.99 9.13 -7.01
C LYS A 127 15.65 8.40 -7.13
N ILE A 128 15.46 7.39 -6.32
CA ILE A 128 14.17 6.66 -6.23
C ILE A 128 13.15 7.45 -5.40
N GLY A 129 13.62 8.25 -4.44
CA GLY A 129 12.78 8.98 -3.49
C GLY A 129 12.34 8.09 -2.35
N THR A 130 13.26 7.24 -1.84
CA THR A 130 12.97 6.32 -0.73
C THR A 130 12.54 7.06 0.54
N THR A 131 11.93 6.33 1.46
CA THR A 131 11.53 6.89 2.77
C THR A 131 12.70 6.94 3.77
N GLY A 132 13.86 6.36 3.45
CA GLY A 132 15.03 6.27 4.32
C GLY A 132 14.84 5.35 5.54
N LYS A 133 13.79 4.51 5.51
CA LYS A 133 13.38 3.63 6.62
C LYS A 133 13.97 2.22 6.56
N GLY A 134 14.84 1.94 5.60
CA GLY A 134 15.51 0.65 5.48
C GLY A 134 14.69 -0.48 4.89
N ILE A 135 13.54 -0.19 4.28
CA ILE A 135 12.64 -1.19 3.70
C ILE A 135 13.36 -1.99 2.60
N GLY A 136 13.96 -1.28 1.62
CA GLY A 136 14.68 -1.90 0.52
C GLY A 136 15.84 -2.79 0.97
N PRO A 137 16.78 -2.29 1.75
CA PRO A 137 17.89 -3.09 2.28
C PRO A 137 17.45 -4.33 3.06
N THR A 138 16.32 -4.27 3.80
CA THR A 138 15.79 -5.44 4.52
C THR A 138 15.24 -6.49 3.58
N TYR A 139 14.53 -6.10 2.51
CA TYR A 139 14.12 -7.04 1.46
C TYR A 139 15.31 -7.61 0.70
N GLU A 140 16.34 -6.82 0.43
CA GLU A 140 17.61 -7.29 -0.16
C GLU A 140 18.23 -8.39 0.69
N ASP A 141 18.36 -8.18 2.00
CA ASP A 141 18.87 -9.19 2.93
C ASP A 141 17.98 -10.44 3.01
N LYS A 142 16.66 -10.27 2.96
CA LYS A 142 15.72 -11.39 2.91
C LYS A 142 15.97 -12.29 1.69
N VAL A 143 16.07 -11.71 0.49
CA VAL A 143 16.27 -12.47 -0.76
C VAL A 143 17.67 -13.07 -0.83
N ALA A 144 18.68 -12.35 -0.28
CA ALA A 144 20.04 -12.87 -0.12
C ALA A 144 20.16 -13.97 0.95
N ARG A 145 19.10 -14.26 1.70
CA ARG A 145 19.02 -15.29 2.75
C ARG A 145 19.94 -15.02 3.95
N ARG A 146 20.23 -13.74 4.22
CA ARG A 146 21.03 -13.30 5.36
C ARG A 146 20.22 -12.49 6.39
N ALA A 147 18.96 -12.11 6.08
CA ALA A 147 18.13 -11.34 7.00
C ALA A 147 17.95 -12.06 8.35
N LEU A 148 18.04 -11.29 9.43
CA LEU A 148 17.53 -11.70 10.73
C LEU A 148 16.00 -11.66 10.72
N ARG A 149 15.38 -12.71 11.26
CA ARG A 149 13.93 -12.82 11.40
C ARG A 149 13.50 -12.67 12.84
N VAL A 150 12.25 -12.40 13.09
CA VAL A 150 11.68 -12.36 14.44
C VAL A 150 12.02 -13.63 15.24
N TYR A 151 12.02 -14.81 14.61
CA TYR A 151 12.44 -16.07 15.21
C TYR A 151 13.86 -16.01 15.82
N ASP A 152 14.82 -15.38 15.11
CA ASP A 152 16.22 -15.33 15.54
C ASP A 152 16.41 -14.54 16.82
N LEU A 153 15.53 -13.58 17.12
CA LEU A 153 15.60 -12.72 18.30
C LEU A 153 15.49 -13.49 19.62
N PHE A 154 14.87 -14.68 19.60
CA PHE A 154 14.67 -15.53 20.78
C PHE A 154 15.82 -16.54 20.98
N HIS A 155 16.89 -16.43 20.18
CA HIS A 155 18.09 -17.27 20.24
C HIS A 155 19.34 -16.40 20.33
N PRO A 156 19.68 -15.86 21.54
CA PRO A 156 20.70 -14.81 21.70
C PRO A 156 22.08 -15.14 21.11
N GLU A 157 22.54 -16.37 21.26
CA GLU A 157 23.85 -16.79 20.74
C GLU A 157 23.86 -16.80 19.20
N THR A 158 22.81 -17.36 18.60
CA THR A 158 22.64 -17.37 17.14
C THR A 158 22.43 -15.96 16.59
N LEU A 159 21.67 -15.14 17.29
CA LEU A 159 21.43 -13.73 16.94
C LEU A 159 22.75 -12.95 16.92
N SER A 160 23.58 -13.07 17.97
CA SER A 160 24.87 -12.38 18.06
C SER A 160 25.83 -12.82 16.95
N ALA A 161 25.92 -14.13 16.68
CA ALA A 161 26.78 -14.65 15.62
C ALA A 161 26.36 -14.15 14.22
N LYS A 162 25.06 -14.24 13.89
CA LYS A 162 24.52 -13.72 12.62
C LYS A 162 24.70 -12.22 12.49
N LEU A 163 24.48 -11.46 13.56
CA LEU A 163 24.63 -10.01 13.55
C LEU A 163 26.10 -9.61 13.32
N THR A 164 27.06 -10.37 13.85
CA THR A 164 28.50 -10.15 13.61
C THR A 164 28.81 -10.27 12.10
N GLU A 165 28.36 -11.35 11.47
CA GLU A 165 28.55 -11.58 10.03
C GLU A 165 27.89 -10.47 9.19
N LEU A 166 26.67 -10.08 9.55
CA LEU A 166 25.93 -9.01 8.86
C LEU A 166 26.62 -7.66 8.98
N LEU A 167 27.09 -7.31 10.16
CA LEU A 167 27.75 -6.02 10.37
C LEU A 167 29.15 -5.96 9.77
N ASP A 168 29.88 -7.07 9.69
CA ASP A 168 31.12 -7.13 8.93
C ASP A 168 30.90 -6.71 7.48
N TYR A 169 29.90 -7.30 6.82
CA TYR A 169 29.53 -6.96 5.46
C TYR A 169 28.97 -5.54 5.33
N HIS A 170 27.96 -5.17 6.11
CA HIS A 170 27.26 -3.90 5.95
C HIS A 170 28.10 -2.70 6.39
N ASN A 171 28.91 -2.82 7.42
CA ASN A 171 29.85 -1.77 7.84
C ASN A 171 30.94 -1.56 6.78
N PHE A 172 31.41 -2.62 6.12
CA PHE A 172 32.33 -2.47 4.98
C PHE A 172 31.67 -1.65 3.86
N VAL A 173 30.41 -1.97 3.49
CA VAL A 173 29.69 -1.20 2.46
C VAL A 173 29.46 0.25 2.90
N LEU A 174 29.05 0.48 4.14
CA LEU A 174 28.83 1.83 4.68
C LEU A 174 30.11 2.66 4.63
N THR A 175 31.21 2.14 5.16
CA THR A 175 32.46 2.90 5.29
C THR A 175 33.24 3.01 3.99
N GLN A 176 33.49 1.89 3.30
CA GLN A 176 34.39 1.85 2.15
C GLN A 176 33.73 2.28 0.84
N TYR A 177 32.42 2.05 0.71
CA TYR A 177 31.72 2.38 -0.54
C TYR A 177 30.85 3.63 -0.42
N LEU A 178 30.13 3.79 0.70
CA LEU A 178 29.15 4.88 0.86
C LEU A 178 29.73 6.09 1.61
N GLY A 179 30.85 5.95 2.32
CA GLY A 179 31.47 7.01 3.11
C GLY A 179 30.64 7.41 4.33
N ALA A 180 29.90 6.47 4.89
CA ALA A 180 29.08 6.62 6.09
C ALA A 180 29.73 5.98 7.31
N GLU A 181 29.26 6.33 8.50
CA GLU A 181 29.76 5.77 9.75
C GLU A 181 29.36 4.31 9.93
N PRO A 182 30.26 3.48 10.52
CA PRO A 182 29.92 2.10 10.90
C PRO A 182 28.96 2.08 12.08
N LEU A 183 28.27 0.95 12.25
CA LEU A 183 27.35 0.74 13.35
C LEU A 183 27.92 -0.24 14.37
N ASP A 184 27.62 0.01 15.63
CA ASP A 184 28.13 -0.77 16.75
C ASP A 184 27.29 -2.04 16.97
N HIS A 185 27.97 -3.18 17.01
CA HIS A 185 27.36 -4.50 17.23
C HIS A 185 26.67 -4.61 18.60
N ALA A 186 27.35 -4.17 19.67
CA ALA A 186 26.83 -4.36 21.02
C ALA A 186 25.57 -3.55 21.26
N ALA A 187 25.52 -2.32 20.73
CA ALA A 187 24.34 -1.46 20.83
C ALA A 187 23.14 -2.07 20.08
N ILE A 188 23.34 -2.58 18.86
CA ILE A 188 22.26 -3.20 18.07
C ILE A 188 21.78 -4.48 18.74
N LEU A 189 22.70 -5.33 19.22
CA LEU A 189 22.34 -6.57 19.89
C LEU A 189 21.55 -6.31 21.18
N ALA A 190 21.99 -5.37 22.00
CA ALA A 190 21.30 -5.02 23.24
C ALA A 190 19.87 -4.52 22.97
N GLN A 191 19.70 -3.65 21.98
CA GLN A 191 18.38 -3.16 21.60
C GLN A 191 17.49 -4.28 21.05
N ALA A 192 18.02 -5.12 20.17
CA ALA A 192 17.26 -6.23 19.58
C ALA A 192 16.78 -7.24 20.64
N LEU A 193 17.61 -7.53 21.66
CA LEU A 193 17.23 -8.40 22.79
C LEU A 193 16.16 -7.75 23.68
N ALA A 194 16.28 -6.45 23.95
CA ALA A 194 15.29 -5.71 24.72
C ALA A 194 13.93 -5.65 24.01
N ASP A 195 13.93 -5.42 22.71
CA ASP A 195 12.71 -5.41 21.86
C ASP A 195 12.08 -6.81 21.78
N ALA A 196 12.92 -7.86 21.71
CA ALA A 196 12.47 -9.26 21.64
C ALA A 196 11.59 -9.64 22.85
N GLU A 197 12.00 -9.30 24.07
CA GLU A 197 11.21 -9.60 25.28
C GLU A 197 9.84 -8.91 25.25
N GLN A 198 9.72 -7.71 24.67
CA GLN A 198 8.47 -6.97 24.61
C GLN A 198 7.49 -7.56 23.59
N ILE A 199 7.99 -8.06 22.44
CA ILE A 199 7.14 -8.63 21.40
C ILE A 199 6.86 -10.11 21.57
N LYS A 200 7.61 -10.82 22.42
CA LYS A 200 7.50 -12.27 22.65
C LYS A 200 6.07 -12.77 22.85
N PRO A 201 5.21 -12.08 23.65
CA PRO A 201 3.81 -12.49 23.82
C PRO A 201 2.94 -12.32 22.57
N LEU A 202 3.42 -11.57 21.57
CA LEU A 202 2.69 -11.29 20.32
C LEU A 202 3.10 -12.25 19.18
N VAL A 203 4.16 -13.03 19.36
CA VAL A 203 4.69 -13.89 18.29
C VAL A 203 3.99 -15.24 18.26
N GLY A 204 3.52 -15.64 17.08
CA GLY A 204 2.80 -16.88 16.90
C GLY A 204 2.75 -17.34 15.45
N ASP A 205 2.33 -18.57 15.22
CA ASP A 205 2.16 -19.13 13.88
C ASP A 205 0.93 -18.52 13.19
N VAL A 206 1.18 -17.42 12.48
CA VAL A 206 0.14 -16.69 11.72
C VAL A 206 -0.51 -17.59 10.67
N SER A 207 0.26 -18.43 9.99
CA SER A 207 -0.26 -19.33 8.94
C SER A 207 -1.29 -20.31 9.52
N ALA A 208 -0.94 -20.99 10.61
CA ALA A 208 -1.84 -21.91 11.31
C ALA A 208 -3.07 -21.18 11.88
N ALA A 209 -2.88 -19.98 12.47
CA ALA A 209 -3.96 -19.19 13.02
C ALA A 209 -4.98 -18.76 11.95
N LEU A 210 -4.51 -18.28 10.78
CA LEU A 210 -5.37 -17.91 9.66
C LEU A 210 -6.12 -19.11 9.07
N TYR A 211 -5.45 -20.26 8.97
CA TYR A 211 -6.10 -21.50 8.54
C TYR A 211 -7.19 -21.92 9.50
N ALA A 212 -6.94 -21.88 10.80
CA ALA A 212 -7.92 -22.21 11.83
C ALA A 212 -9.12 -21.25 11.80
N ALA A 213 -8.88 -19.93 11.70
CA ALA A 213 -9.93 -18.92 11.60
C ALA A 213 -10.83 -19.15 10.36
N ASN A 214 -10.23 -19.43 9.20
CA ASN A 214 -10.97 -19.73 7.97
C ASN A 214 -11.80 -21.01 8.11
N LYS A 215 -11.26 -22.06 8.72
CA LYS A 215 -11.98 -23.32 9.01
C LYS A 215 -13.15 -23.11 9.97
N ALA A 216 -13.02 -22.19 10.92
CA ALA A 216 -14.09 -21.78 11.83
C ALA A 216 -15.16 -20.91 11.17
N GLY A 217 -15.03 -20.60 9.87
CA GLY A 217 -15.99 -19.80 9.13
C GLY A 217 -15.80 -18.28 9.30
N GLN A 218 -14.68 -17.83 9.88
CA GLN A 218 -14.40 -16.41 10.03
C GLN A 218 -13.92 -15.81 8.71
N ASN A 219 -14.48 -14.68 8.34
CA ASN A 219 -14.04 -13.89 7.21
C ASN A 219 -12.70 -13.20 7.51
N LEU A 220 -11.76 -13.24 6.57
CA LEU A 220 -10.46 -12.58 6.69
C LEU A 220 -10.33 -11.47 5.66
N LEU A 221 -9.75 -10.36 6.08
CA LEU A 221 -9.46 -9.19 5.25
C LEU A 221 -7.93 -9.04 5.12
N PHE A 222 -7.40 -9.21 3.92
CA PHE A 222 -5.98 -9.03 3.62
C PHE A 222 -5.74 -7.61 3.15
N GLU A 223 -5.05 -6.84 3.96
CA GLU A 223 -4.78 -5.42 3.78
C GLU A 223 -3.46 -5.20 3.07
N GLY A 224 -3.50 -4.82 1.79
CA GLY A 224 -2.33 -4.44 1.02
C GLY A 224 -1.87 -3.02 1.30
N ALA A 225 -0.59 -2.79 1.10
CA ALA A 225 0.05 -1.48 1.15
C ALA A 225 0.57 -1.09 -0.23
N GLN A 226 0.88 0.20 -0.44
CA GLN A 226 1.30 0.76 -1.73
C GLN A 226 0.25 0.50 -2.84
N GLY A 227 0.70 0.25 -4.07
CA GLY A 227 -0.17 -0.01 -5.22
C GLY A 227 0.53 -0.86 -6.26
N THR A 228 -0.23 -1.46 -7.17
CA THR A 228 0.25 -2.39 -8.19
C THR A 228 1.37 -1.81 -9.06
N LEU A 229 1.29 -0.53 -9.41
CA LEU A 229 2.30 0.13 -10.25
C LEU A 229 3.58 0.50 -9.48
N LEU A 230 3.61 0.23 -8.16
CA LEU A 230 4.80 0.29 -7.29
C LEU A 230 5.33 -1.11 -6.96
N ASP A 231 4.75 -2.18 -7.47
CA ASP A 231 5.22 -3.56 -7.25
C ASP A 231 6.63 -3.75 -7.81
N ILE A 232 7.49 -4.48 -7.09
CA ILE A 232 8.89 -4.68 -7.46
C ILE A 232 9.05 -5.39 -8.83
N ASP A 233 8.13 -6.28 -9.18
CA ASP A 233 8.19 -7.08 -10.41
C ASP A 233 7.31 -6.49 -11.52
N HIS A 234 6.17 -5.90 -11.17
CA HIS A 234 5.12 -5.50 -12.12
C HIS A 234 4.95 -3.99 -12.24
N GLY A 235 5.60 -3.22 -11.39
CA GLY A 235 5.52 -1.75 -11.39
C GLY A 235 6.46 -1.08 -12.38
N THR A 236 6.54 0.24 -12.29
CA THR A 236 7.40 1.09 -13.14
C THR A 236 8.85 1.08 -12.62
N TYR A 237 9.49 -0.09 -12.64
CA TYR A 237 10.87 -0.29 -12.19
C TYR A 237 11.84 0.63 -12.93
N PRO A 238 12.81 1.32 -12.25
CA PRO A 238 13.20 1.14 -10.84
C PRO A 238 12.43 2.03 -9.83
N PHE A 239 11.46 2.81 -10.26
CA PHE A 239 10.69 3.73 -9.41
C PHE A 239 9.52 2.99 -8.75
N VAL A 240 9.86 2.04 -7.89
CA VAL A 240 8.94 1.10 -7.22
C VAL A 240 9.32 0.93 -5.75
N THR A 241 8.44 0.29 -4.96
CA THR A 241 8.81 -0.22 -3.64
C THR A 241 9.54 -1.56 -3.76
N SER A 242 10.19 -2.02 -2.71
CA SER A 242 10.96 -3.27 -2.73
C SER A 242 10.13 -4.51 -2.38
N SER A 243 8.82 -4.38 -2.30
CA SER A 243 7.89 -5.50 -2.03
C SER A 243 6.98 -5.78 -3.20
N ASN A 244 6.44 -7.00 -3.26
CA ASN A 244 5.31 -7.30 -4.13
C ASN A 244 4.04 -6.70 -3.51
N CYS A 245 3.30 -5.90 -4.31
CA CYS A 245 2.08 -5.22 -3.91
C CYS A 245 0.82 -5.83 -4.54
N VAL A 246 1.00 -6.84 -5.38
CA VAL A 246 -0.09 -7.56 -6.07
C VAL A 246 -0.81 -8.55 -5.16
N ALA A 247 -2.04 -8.90 -5.51
CA ALA A 247 -2.90 -9.77 -4.70
C ALA A 247 -2.27 -11.16 -4.41
N GLY A 248 -1.48 -11.72 -5.34
CA GLY A 248 -0.77 -12.97 -5.12
C GLY A 248 0.15 -12.99 -3.90
N GLN A 249 0.67 -11.83 -3.53
CA GLN A 249 1.52 -11.68 -2.33
C GLN A 249 0.73 -11.89 -1.02
N ALA A 250 -0.57 -11.73 -1.02
CA ALA A 250 -1.38 -12.03 0.17
C ALA A 250 -1.23 -13.50 0.60
N ALA A 251 -1.17 -14.42 -0.35
CA ALA A 251 -0.92 -15.84 -0.08
C ALA A 251 0.50 -16.06 0.46
N ALA A 252 1.52 -15.64 -0.30
CA ALA A 252 2.93 -15.85 0.06
C ALA A 252 3.34 -15.11 1.35
N GLY A 253 2.86 -13.88 1.52
CA GLY A 253 3.23 -13.00 2.64
C GLY A 253 2.50 -13.27 3.95
N SER A 254 1.45 -14.09 3.95
CA SER A 254 0.72 -14.51 5.16
C SER A 254 0.79 -16.01 5.41
N GLY A 255 1.24 -16.80 4.41
CA GLY A 255 1.35 -18.24 4.51
C GLY A 255 0.04 -19.00 4.30
N VAL A 256 -0.96 -18.37 3.68
CA VAL A 256 -2.21 -19.06 3.30
C VAL A 256 -2.13 -19.60 1.87
N GLY A 257 -2.91 -20.62 1.56
CA GLY A 257 -3.03 -21.11 0.18
C GLY A 257 -3.78 -20.11 -0.70
N PRO A 258 -3.40 -19.94 -2.00
CA PRO A 258 -4.05 -18.98 -2.90
C PRO A 258 -5.55 -19.23 -3.08
N GLY A 259 -6.03 -20.46 -2.94
CA GLY A 259 -7.46 -20.81 -2.97
C GLY A 259 -8.28 -20.25 -1.81
N MET A 260 -7.64 -19.68 -0.79
CA MET A 260 -8.31 -18.96 0.28
C MET A 260 -8.67 -17.49 -0.07
N LEU A 261 -8.20 -16.99 -1.21
CA LEU A 261 -8.38 -15.58 -1.62
C LEU A 261 -9.52 -15.51 -2.65
N GLN A 262 -10.78 -15.37 -2.17
CA GLN A 262 -11.96 -15.52 -3.04
C GLN A 262 -12.36 -14.21 -3.73
N TYR A 263 -12.12 -13.05 -3.12
CA TYR A 263 -12.50 -11.76 -3.68
C TYR A 263 -11.31 -10.80 -3.65
N ILE A 264 -11.00 -10.19 -4.78
CA ILE A 264 -9.90 -9.23 -4.88
C ILE A 264 -10.48 -7.87 -5.24
N LEU A 265 -10.45 -6.95 -4.27
CA LEU A 265 -10.96 -5.59 -4.39
C LEU A 265 -9.83 -4.63 -4.75
N GLY A 266 -9.89 -4.07 -5.95
CA GLY A 266 -8.97 -3.03 -6.40
C GLY A 266 -9.41 -1.65 -5.96
N ILE A 267 -8.64 -0.97 -5.14
CA ILE A 267 -8.90 0.43 -4.78
C ILE A 267 -8.24 1.34 -5.80
N THR A 268 -9.03 2.22 -6.38
CA THR A 268 -8.66 3.05 -7.53
C THR A 268 -9.21 4.45 -7.33
N LYS A 269 -8.39 5.49 -7.44
CA LYS A 269 -8.92 6.86 -7.51
C LYS A 269 -9.66 7.11 -8.82
N ALA A 270 -10.66 7.96 -8.81
CA ALA A 270 -11.35 8.43 -10.01
C ALA A 270 -10.44 9.23 -10.98
N TYR A 271 -9.21 9.50 -10.57
CA TYR A 271 -8.09 10.06 -11.32
C TYR A 271 -6.80 9.37 -10.91
N THR A 272 -5.64 9.82 -11.36
CA THR A 272 -4.38 9.15 -11.02
C THR A 272 -3.48 10.09 -10.23
N THR A 273 -2.77 9.54 -9.23
CA THR A 273 -1.74 10.29 -8.50
C THR A 273 -0.47 9.47 -8.35
N ARG A 274 0.68 10.16 -8.27
CA ARG A 274 1.98 9.55 -8.04
C ARG A 274 2.83 10.39 -7.09
N VAL A 275 3.53 9.76 -6.15
CA VAL A 275 4.54 10.37 -5.31
C VAL A 275 5.93 10.00 -5.84
N GLY A 276 6.85 10.97 -5.85
CA GLY A 276 8.24 10.75 -6.24
C GLY A 276 8.48 10.71 -7.75
N GLY A 277 9.65 10.21 -8.11
CA GLY A 277 10.12 10.16 -9.49
C GLY A 277 9.46 9.08 -10.34
N GLY A 278 9.90 9.02 -11.58
CA GLY A 278 9.45 8.04 -12.56
C GLY A 278 8.35 8.54 -13.51
N PRO A 279 8.08 7.79 -14.57
CA PRO A 279 7.18 8.21 -15.65
C PRO A 279 5.71 8.22 -15.21
N PHE A 280 4.94 9.16 -15.77
CA PHE A 280 3.52 9.34 -15.51
C PHE A 280 2.82 9.83 -16.79
N PRO A 281 2.42 8.96 -17.72
CA PRO A 281 1.94 9.35 -19.04
C PRO A 281 0.71 10.28 -19.01
N SER A 282 -0.22 10.09 -18.08
CA SER A 282 -1.43 10.91 -17.96
C SER A 282 -1.31 12.12 -17.04
N GLU A 283 -0.06 12.52 -16.69
CA GLU A 283 0.21 13.63 -15.78
C GLU A 283 -0.33 14.97 -16.30
N LEU A 284 -0.75 15.81 -15.38
CA LEU A 284 -1.27 17.16 -15.62
C LEU A 284 -0.44 18.21 -14.88
N ASP A 285 -0.47 19.42 -15.38
CA ASP A 285 0.03 20.60 -14.66
C ASP A 285 -0.83 20.86 -13.43
N ILE A 286 -0.20 20.80 -12.25
CA ILE A 286 -0.85 21.01 -10.94
C ILE A 286 -0.56 22.40 -10.34
N GLU A 287 0.22 23.24 -11.04
CA GLU A 287 0.64 24.55 -10.52
C GLU A 287 -0.18 25.71 -11.13
N THR A 288 -0.70 25.56 -12.34
CA THR A 288 -1.47 26.60 -13.01
C THR A 288 -2.92 26.61 -12.51
N GLU A 289 -3.32 27.67 -11.83
CA GLU A 289 -4.67 27.87 -11.31
C GLU A 289 -5.73 27.82 -12.41
N GLY A 290 -6.89 27.22 -12.11
CA GLY A 290 -8.00 27.05 -13.07
C GLY A 290 -7.85 25.86 -14.01
N THR A 291 -6.73 25.12 -13.97
CA THR A 291 -6.59 23.87 -14.73
C THR A 291 -7.18 22.66 -13.98
N PRO A 292 -7.58 21.60 -14.67
CA PRO A 292 -8.01 20.37 -14.01
C PRO A 292 -6.96 19.79 -13.06
N GLY A 293 -5.67 19.81 -13.45
CA GLY A 293 -4.59 19.29 -12.58
C GLY A 293 -4.46 20.08 -11.28
N TYR A 294 -4.59 21.39 -11.32
CA TYR A 294 -4.61 22.23 -10.12
C TYR A 294 -5.79 21.87 -9.21
N GLN A 295 -6.99 21.67 -9.76
CA GLN A 295 -8.16 21.21 -9.00
C GLN A 295 -7.92 19.85 -8.35
N LEU A 296 -7.42 18.86 -9.10
CA LEU A 296 -7.11 17.53 -8.56
C LEU A 296 -6.14 17.61 -7.37
N SER A 297 -5.13 18.47 -7.46
CA SER A 297 -4.13 18.66 -6.40
C SER A 297 -4.71 19.35 -5.16
N THR A 298 -5.45 20.44 -5.35
CA THR A 298 -5.91 21.33 -4.27
C THR A 298 -7.17 20.79 -3.59
N VAL A 299 -8.23 20.52 -4.35
CA VAL A 299 -9.48 19.95 -3.82
C VAL A 299 -9.24 18.53 -3.31
N GLY A 300 -8.46 17.74 -4.05
CA GLY A 300 -8.06 16.41 -3.65
C GLY A 300 -7.15 16.36 -2.43
N ARG A 301 -6.58 17.50 -1.99
CA ARG A 301 -5.58 17.59 -0.90
C ARG A 301 -4.46 16.58 -1.10
N GLU A 302 -3.89 16.57 -2.31
CA GLU A 302 -2.94 15.55 -2.71
C GLU A 302 -1.54 15.84 -2.17
N PHE A 303 -1.34 15.48 -0.89
CA PHE A 303 -0.06 15.53 -0.18
C PHE A 303 0.23 14.15 0.42
N GLY A 304 1.50 13.73 0.36
CA GLY A 304 1.93 12.46 0.93
C GLY A 304 1.78 12.44 2.45
N THR A 305 1.01 11.49 2.97
CA THR A 305 0.69 11.39 4.41
C THR A 305 1.94 11.28 5.30
N VAL A 306 2.99 10.61 4.82
CA VAL A 306 4.24 10.39 5.56
C VAL A 306 5.29 11.48 5.26
N THR A 307 5.38 11.93 4.01
CA THR A 307 6.45 12.82 3.55
C THR A 307 6.05 14.28 3.42
N GLY A 308 4.75 14.59 3.45
CA GLY A 308 4.21 15.92 3.19
C GLY A 308 4.43 16.44 1.75
N ARG A 309 5.04 15.63 0.86
CA ARG A 309 5.31 16.02 -0.52
C ARG A 309 4.01 16.12 -1.32
N LYS A 310 3.90 17.14 -2.20
CA LYS A 310 2.83 17.21 -3.19
C LYS A 310 2.84 15.94 -4.04
N ARG A 311 1.66 15.37 -4.30
CA ARG A 311 1.47 14.30 -5.27
C ARG A 311 1.28 14.91 -6.64
N ARG A 312 1.94 14.34 -7.63
CA ARG A 312 1.67 14.57 -9.04
C ARG A 312 0.29 14.04 -9.36
N CYS A 313 -0.52 14.74 -10.13
CA CYS A 313 -1.89 14.35 -10.48
C CYS A 313 -2.02 14.21 -11.99
N GLY A 314 -2.92 13.35 -12.42
CA GLY A 314 -3.19 13.12 -13.85
C GLY A 314 -4.57 12.53 -14.07
N TRP A 315 -4.99 12.47 -15.34
CA TRP A 315 -6.23 11.85 -15.72
C TRP A 315 -6.27 10.37 -15.36
N PHE A 316 -7.47 9.83 -15.24
CA PHE A 316 -7.66 8.39 -15.04
C PHE A 316 -7.01 7.61 -16.18
N ASP A 317 -6.23 6.59 -15.85
CA ASP A 317 -5.49 5.77 -16.80
C ASP A 317 -6.08 4.37 -16.87
N ALA A 318 -6.99 4.15 -17.82
CA ALA A 318 -7.65 2.86 -18.00
C ALA A 318 -6.70 1.80 -18.59
N ALA A 319 -5.68 2.21 -19.35
CA ALA A 319 -4.71 1.26 -19.90
C ALA A 319 -3.76 0.71 -18.81
N ALA A 320 -3.34 1.57 -17.90
CA ALA A 320 -2.60 1.14 -16.70
C ALA A 320 -3.48 0.27 -15.79
N LEU A 321 -4.76 0.63 -15.60
CA LEU A 321 -5.68 -0.15 -14.77
C LEU A 321 -6.01 -1.52 -15.37
N ARG A 322 -6.12 -1.67 -16.69
CA ARG A 322 -6.28 -2.98 -17.33
C ARG A 322 -5.12 -3.91 -16.99
N ARG A 323 -3.88 -3.40 -17.02
CA ARG A 323 -2.71 -4.19 -16.59
C ARG A 323 -2.82 -4.58 -15.12
N SER A 324 -3.16 -3.64 -14.25
CA SER A 324 -3.36 -3.92 -12.83
C SER A 324 -4.48 -4.94 -12.59
N ALA A 325 -5.58 -4.84 -13.31
CA ALA A 325 -6.70 -5.77 -13.23
C ALA A 325 -6.30 -7.19 -13.61
N MET A 326 -5.56 -7.32 -14.71
CA MET A 326 -5.06 -8.59 -15.21
C MET A 326 -4.10 -9.27 -14.21
N ILE A 327 -3.13 -8.51 -13.68
CA ILE A 327 -2.10 -9.05 -12.79
C ILE A 327 -2.69 -9.48 -11.45
N ASN A 328 -3.64 -8.72 -10.92
CA ASN A 328 -4.27 -8.99 -9.64
C ASN A 328 -5.45 -9.98 -9.73
N GLY A 329 -6.02 -10.19 -10.91
CA GLY A 329 -7.28 -10.94 -11.06
C GLY A 329 -8.43 -10.23 -10.32
N LEU A 330 -8.60 -8.91 -10.53
CA LEU A 330 -9.57 -8.11 -9.80
C LEU A 330 -11.00 -8.63 -9.97
N THR A 331 -11.72 -8.79 -8.88
CA THR A 331 -13.13 -9.18 -8.85
C THR A 331 -14.06 -7.97 -8.87
N GLY A 332 -13.61 -6.85 -8.29
CA GLY A 332 -14.35 -5.59 -8.27
C GLY A 332 -13.43 -4.41 -8.02
N LEU A 333 -13.91 -3.22 -8.40
CA LEU A 333 -13.26 -1.94 -8.13
C LEU A 333 -13.99 -1.20 -7.00
N CYS A 334 -13.20 -0.53 -6.17
CA CYS A 334 -13.67 0.57 -5.34
C CYS A 334 -13.12 1.87 -5.90
N ILE A 335 -13.98 2.72 -6.44
CA ILE A 335 -13.57 4.04 -6.94
C ILE A 335 -13.61 5.03 -5.80
N THR A 336 -12.50 5.73 -5.56
CA THR A 336 -12.35 6.72 -4.50
C THR A 336 -12.17 8.13 -5.08
N LYS A 337 -12.44 9.14 -4.26
CA LYS A 337 -12.20 10.55 -4.63
C LYS A 337 -13.02 11.02 -5.85
N LEU A 338 -14.23 10.48 -6.05
CA LEU A 338 -15.11 10.91 -7.13
C LEU A 338 -15.48 12.39 -7.00
N ASP A 339 -15.73 12.83 -5.78
CA ASP A 339 -16.07 14.19 -5.36
C ASP A 339 -15.05 15.26 -5.82
N VAL A 340 -13.80 14.88 -6.00
CA VAL A 340 -12.73 15.78 -6.47
C VAL A 340 -12.94 16.21 -7.93
N LEU A 341 -13.69 15.44 -8.71
CA LEU A 341 -13.99 15.74 -10.10
C LEU A 341 -15.19 16.69 -10.28
N ASP A 342 -15.94 16.99 -9.19
CA ASP A 342 -17.10 17.89 -9.25
C ASP A 342 -16.70 19.27 -9.81
N GLY A 343 -17.49 19.78 -10.75
CA GLY A 343 -17.25 21.08 -11.40
C GLY A 343 -16.31 21.06 -12.61
N ILE A 344 -15.59 19.96 -12.88
CA ILE A 344 -14.80 19.83 -14.11
C ILE A 344 -15.74 19.62 -15.29
N GLN A 345 -15.64 20.48 -16.31
CA GLN A 345 -16.58 20.46 -17.46
C GLN A 345 -16.31 19.32 -18.44
N GLU A 346 -15.05 18.98 -18.64
CA GLU A 346 -14.60 17.90 -19.52
C GLU A 346 -13.60 17.01 -18.79
N LEU A 347 -13.90 15.72 -18.71
CA LEU A 347 -13.02 14.71 -18.17
C LEU A 347 -12.34 13.95 -19.30
N LYS A 348 -11.08 13.54 -19.08
CA LYS A 348 -10.37 12.70 -20.05
C LYS A 348 -9.98 11.38 -19.38
N ILE A 349 -10.10 10.29 -20.15
CA ILE A 349 -9.68 8.96 -19.74
C ILE A 349 -8.59 8.51 -20.70
N CYS A 350 -7.42 8.16 -20.20
CA CYS A 350 -6.36 7.55 -21.00
C CYS A 350 -6.77 6.11 -21.33
N THR A 351 -7.08 5.86 -22.61
CA THR A 351 -7.58 4.56 -23.09
C THR A 351 -6.49 3.68 -23.70
N GLY A 352 -5.30 4.22 -23.93
CA GLY A 352 -4.15 3.54 -24.52
C GLY A 352 -2.99 4.49 -24.68
N TYR A 353 -1.93 4.01 -25.33
CA TYR A 353 -0.71 4.81 -25.59
C TYR A 353 -0.25 4.66 -27.03
N LYS A 354 0.42 5.68 -27.53
CA LYS A 354 1.31 5.55 -28.69
C LYS A 354 2.75 5.41 -28.21
N LEU A 355 3.45 4.40 -28.70
CA LEU A 355 4.85 4.15 -28.44
C LEU A 355 5.54 3.70 -29.74
N ASP A 356 6.52 4.46 -30.21
CA ASP A 356 7.29 4.14 -31.42
C ASP A 356 6.39 3.78 -32.63
N GLY A 357 5.31 4.56 -32.85
CA GLY A 357 4.35 4.37 -33.94
C GLY A 357 3.33 3.24 -33.74
N LYS A 358 3.39 2.52 -32.63
CA LYS A 358 2.42 1.46 -32.28
C LYS A 358 1.41 1.96 -31.25
N THR A 359 0.18 1.47 -31.36
CA THR A 359 -0.84 1.68 -30.33
C THR A 359 -0.81 0.52 -29.33
N LEU A 360 -0.78 0.86 -28.03
CA LEU A 360 -0.75 -0.09 -26.94
C LEU A 360 -2.02 0.06 -26.09
N ASP A 361 -2.65 -1.07 -25.77
CA ASP A 361 -3.86 -1.13 -24.92
C ASP A 361 -3.51 -1.30 -23.44
N LEU A 362 -2.26 -1.64 -23.12
CA LEU A 362 -1.75 -1.87 -21.78
C LEU A 362 -0.53 -1.00 -21.53
N LEU A 363 -0.32 -0.60 -20.27
CA LEU A 363 0.92 0.05 -19.85
C LEU A 363 2.11 -0.86 -20.17
N PRO A 364 3.15 -0.40 -20.90
CA PRO A 364 4.33 -1.24 -21.18
C PRO A 364 5.12 -1.54 -19.90
N LEU A 365 6.03 -2.51 -19.99
CA LEU A 365 6.97 -2.83 -18.91
C LEU A 365 8.21 -1.95 -19.04
N GLY A 366 8.73 -1.50 -17.90
CA GLY A 366 9.94 -0.69 -17.85
C GLY A 366 9.67 0.81 -17.92
N ALA A 367 10.37 1.57 -17.07
CA ALA A 367 10.16 3.01 -16.94
C ALA A 367 10.51 3.78 -18.21
N ASP A 368 11.51 3.35 -18.97
CA ASP A 368 11.96 4.05 -20.18
C ASP A 368 10.89 4.03 -21.28
N ASP A 369 10.23 2.89 -21.48
CA ASP A 369 9.13 2.78 -22.44
C ASP A 369 7.90 3.57 -21.96
N VAL A 370 7.58 3.48 -20.66
CA VAL A 370 6.49 4.26 -20.08
C VAL A 370 6.74 5.77 -20.23
N ALA A 371 7.98 6.23 -20.08
CA ALA A 371 8.33 7.64 -20.23
C ALA A 371 8.17 8.17 -21.67
N ARG A 372 8.24 7.29 -22.69
CA ARG A 372 8.04 7.64 -24.10
C ARG A 372 6.60 7.48 -24.56
N CYS A 373 5.72 6.95 -23.70
CA CYS A 373 4.31 6.77 -24.02
C CYS A 373 3.59 8.11 -24.18
N GLU A 374 2.94 8.29 -25.32
CA GLU A 374 2.00 9.38 -25.55
C GLU A 374 0.58 8.88 -25.27
N PRO A 375 -0.14 9.44 -24.27
CA PRO A 375 -1.46 8.96 -23.90
C PRO A 375 -2.50 9.25 -24.99
N ILE A 376 -3.36 8.27 -25.25
CA ILE A 376 -4.54 8.41 -26.11
C ILE A 376 -5.74 8.64 -25.22
N TYR A 377 -6.39 9.78 -25.39
CA TYR A 377 -7.51 10.18 -24.54
C TYR A 377 -8.87 10.01 -25.22
N GLU A 378 -9.84 9.59 -24.43
CA GLU A 378 -11.27 9.74 -24.69
C GLU A 378 -11.80 10.85 -23.79
N SER A 379 -12.54 11.81 -24.37
CA SER A 379 -13.21 12.89 -23.63
C SER A 379 -14.62 12.48 -23.23
N MET A 380 -15.03 12.85 -22.03
CA MET A 380 -16.39 12.68 -21.51
C MET A 380 -16.88 13.99 -20.90
N PRO A 381 -18.21 14.27 -20.98
CA PRO A 381 -18.79 15.37 -20.23
C PRO A 381 -18.55 15.19 -18.73
N GLY A 382 -18.15 16.25 -18.05
CA GLY A 382 -18.16 16.31 -16.59
C GLY A 382 -19.54 16.67 -16.04
N TRP A 383 -19.56 17.07 -14.78
CA TRP A 383 -20.79 17.47 -14.07
C TRP A 383 -20.52 18.65 -13.15
N SER A 384 -21.57 19.44 -12.89
CA SER A 384 -21.50 20.62 -12.00
C SER A 384 -22.12 20.37 -10.64
N GLU A 385 -22.98 19.36 -10.54
CA GLU A 385 -23.62 18.96 -9.30
C GLU A 385 -22.63 18.24 -8.39
N THR A 386 -22.86 18.32 -7.07
CA THR A 386 -21.97 17.63 -6.13
C THR A 386 -22.23 16.13 -6.09
N THR A 387 -21.15 15.35 -6.07
CA THR A 387 -21.18 13.92 -5.73
C THR A 387 -20.79 13.67 -4.27
N PHE A 388 -20.34 14.70 -3.57
CA PHE A 388 -19.91 14.61 -2.17
C PHE A 388 -21.05 14.13 -1.27
N GLY A 389 -20.80 13.10 -0.49
CA GLY A 389 -21.74 12.56 0.49
C GLY A 389 -22.88 11.72 -0.11
N ALA A 390 -22.91 11.47 -1.42
CA ALA A 390 -23.89 10.58 -2.04
C ALA A 390 -23.78 9.16 -1.46
N LYS A 391 -24.94 8.56 -1.11
CA LYS A 391 -25.00 7.23 -0.45
C LYS A 391 -25.64 6.16 -1.33
N ARG A 392 -26.31 6.56 -2.43
CA ARG A 392 -26.94 5.67 -3.39
C ARG A 392 -26.51 6.02 -4.80
N TRP A 393 -26.53 5.05 -5.67
CA TRP A 393 -26.17 5.23 -7.08
C TRP A 393 -27.02 6.31 -7.77
N GLU A 394 -28.30 6.33 -7.44
CA GLU A 394 -29.29 7.25 -7.99
C GLU A 394 -29.09 8.71 -7.54
N ASP A 395 -28.35 8.92 -6.47
CA ASP A 395 -28.00 10.25 -5.96
C ASP A 395 -26.87 10.90 -6.78
N LEU A 396 -26.15 10.11 -7.61
CA LEU A 396 -25.10 10.63 -8.47
C LEU A 396 -25.65 11.33 -9.69
N PRO A 397 -25.04 12.44 -10.14
CA PRO A 397 -25.35 13.05 -11.44
C PRO A 397 -25.27 12.03 -12.59
N PRO A 398 -26.16 12.10 -13.60
CA PRO A 398 -26.12 11.15 -14.70
C PRO A 398 -24.78 11.09 -15.45
N ALA A 399 -24.05 12.20 -15.53
CA ALA A 399 -22.72 12.22 -16.15
C ALA A 399 -21.68 11.46 -15.29
N ALA A 400 -21.78 11.56 -13.96
CA ALA A 400 -20.92 10.81 -13.04
C ALA A 400 -21.20 9.29 -13.12
N GLN A 401 -22.48 8.89 -13.19
CA GLN A 401 -22.86 7.49 -13.42
C GLN A 401 -22.26 6.97 -14.73
N LYS A 402 -22.42 7.70 -15.83
CA LYS A 402 -21.86 7.34 -17.15
C LYS A 402 -20.34 7.25 -17.13
N TYR A 403 -19.67 8.14 -16.38
CA TYR A 403 -18.22 8.08 -16.18
C TYR A 403 -17.82 6.76 -15.50
N LEU A 404 -18.46 6.39 -14.40
CA LEU A 404 -18.18 5.15 -13.68
C LEU A 404 -18.49 3.91 -14.54
N GLU A 405 -19.60 3.89 -15.26
CA GLU A 405 -19.95 2.81 -16.22
C GLU A 405 -18.92 2.72 -17.36
N ARG A 406 -18.38 3.86 -17.80
CA ARG A 406 -17.32 3.85 -18.81
C ARG A 406 -16.03 3.26 -18.28
N LEU A 407 -15.67 3.54 -17.02
CA LEU A 407 -14.52 2.91 -16.36
C LEU A 407 -14.69 1.39 -16.27
N GLU A 408 -15.86 0.89 -15.86
CA GLU A 408 -16.18 -0.56 -15.87
C GLU A 408 -15.93 -1.16 -17.26
N LYS A 409 -16.50 -0.53 -18.30
CA LYS A 409 -16.39 -1.02 -19.68
C LYS A 409 -14.95 -1.03 -20.20
N LEU A 410 -14.16 -0.01 -19.87
CA LEU A 410 -12.77 0.12 -20.32
C LEU A 410 -11.83 -0.86 -19.60
N THR A 411 -12.10 -1.17 -18.35
CA THR A 411 -11.24 -2.01 -17.52
C THR A 411 -11.66 -3.48 -17.50
N GLY A 412 -12.92 -3.76 -17.84
CA GLY A 412 -13.52 -5.09 -17.76
C GLY A 412 -13.80 -5.57 -16.33
N VAL A 413 -13.73 -4.66 -15.34
CA VAL A 413 -13.95 -4.98 -13.92
C VAL A 413 -15.11 -4.17 -13.37
N PRO A 414 -16.12 -4.77 -12.71
CA PRO A 414 -17.27 -4.04 -12.19
C PRO A 414 -16.87 -3.08 -11.05
N VAL A 415 -17.48 -1.90 -11.03
CA VAL A 415 -17.39 -0.97 -9.90
C VAL A 415 -18.34 -1.46 -8.80
N ALA A 416 -17.78 -2.08 -7.77
CA ALA A 416 -18.53 -2.62 -6.65
C ALA A 416 -18.85 -1.55 -5.59
N ILE A 417 -17.94 -0.60 -5.41
CA ILE A 417 -18.01 0.43 -4.36
C ILE A 417 -17.60 1.78 -4.95
N VAL A 418 -18.27 2.86 -4.53
CA VAL A 418 -17.85 4.25 -4.82
C VAL A 418 -17.75 5.02 -3.52
N SER A 419 -16.57 5.58 -3.23
CA SER A 419 -16.36 6.47 -2.08
C SER A 419 -16.53 7.93 -2.55
N THR A 420 -17.50 8.62 -1.97
CA THR A 420 -17.96 9.97 -2.33
C THR A 420 -17.53 11.05 -1.35
N GLY A 421 -16.73 10.70 -0.34
CA GLY A 421 -16.19 11.62 0.65
C GLY A 421 -15.29 10.92 1.66
N PRO A 422 -14.72 11.63 2.64
CA PRO A 422 -13.77 11.09 3.61
C PRO A 422 -14.44 10.19 4.67
N GLU A 423 -15.70 10.49 5.02
CA GLU A 423 -16.41 9.78 6.07
C GLU A 423 -16.79 8.36 5.62
N ARG A 424 -16.88 7.48 6.61
CA ARG A 424 -17.12 6.05 6.39
C ARG A 424 -18.44 5.75 5.67
N ASP A 425 -19.51 6.45 6.02
CA ASP A 425 -20.85 6.29 5.47
C ASP A 425 -21.08 7.03 4.14
N GLU A 426 -20.11 7.83 3.70
CA GLU A 426 -20.08 8.46 2.37
C GLU A 426 -19.57 7.45 1.34
N THR A 427 -20.33 6.35 1.22
CA THR A 427 -19.94 5.19 0.40
C THR A 427 -21.17 4.57 -0.24
N ILE A 428 -21.15 4.47 -1.57
CA ILE A 428 -22.15 3.76 -2.37
C ILE A 428 -21.69 2.31 -2.53
N VAL A 429 -22.53 1.35 -2.16
CA VAL A 429 -22.25 -0.07 -2.28
C VAL A 429 -23.19 -0.69 -3.31
N ARG A 430 -22.65 -1.06 -4.48
CA ARG A 430 -23.40 -1.78 -5.54
C ARG A 430 -23.30 -3.29 -5.35
N VAL A 431 -22.13 -3.76 -4.94
CA VAL A 431 -21.87 -5.17 -4.61
C VAL A 431 -21.04 -5.22 -3.34
N HIS A 432 -21.57 -5.87 -2.31
CA HIS A 432 -20.81 -6.00 -1.06
C HIS A 432 -19.80 -7.16 -1.19
N PRO A 433 -18.47 -6.92 -0.99
CA PRO A 433 -17.46 -7.96 -1.18
C PRO A 433 -17.64 -9.21 -0.33
N PHE A 434 -18.25 -9.10 0.85
CA PHE A 434 -18.58 -10.23 1.75
C PHE A 434 -19.95 -10.88 1.49
N ALA A 435 -20.77 -10.32 0.60
CA ALA A 435 -22.09 -10.90 0.27
C ALA A 435 -22.02 -12.18 -0.56
#